data_4cfc52b17c9d4332f3b0d15c1e6c153e
#
_entry.id   4cfc52b17c9d4332f3b0d15c1e6c153e
#
_cell.length_a   1.000
_cell.length_b   1.000
_cell.length_c   1.000
_cell.angle_alpha   90.00
_cell.angle_beta   90.00
_cell.angle_gamma   90.00
#
_symmetry.space_group_name_H-M   'P 1'
#
loop_
_entity.id
_entity.type
_entity.pdbx_description
1 polymer ?
#
loop_
_entity_poly.entity_id
_entity_poly.type
_entity_poly.pdbx_seq_one_letter_code
_entity_poly.pdbx_strand_id
1 'polypeptide(L)'
;MILVGGENLMDMIQVGNQNENALFEAVPGGSPYNLAMAAGRQGVQVGYVTPISEDSNGDQLAANLLSSNVRLLGPRVSAPTSLAMVNIEDGIPSYAFYREGTAERLVTLDKLIQNLTGEVAIFHIGSLALTSGSDASIWEEFVGEAMDKGVKVSLDPNVRPSLIAEPDLYRQRIKRLMTKVDILKLSDEDLLWLFNDSVDENSALSELIGIVNADIVILTQGSKGSLIWHYDNWYEAPAYPVGKLSDTVGAGDTFMASVLVWLTKNENLKRLSVIELKAKKDLLYYAAKAASLNCEKQGCNPPWENELL
;
A
#
# COMPACT_ATOMS: atom_id res chain seq x y z
N MET A 1 -10.35 13.88 -2.78
CA MET A 1 -9.06 13.63 -2.09
C MET A 1 -8.92 12.14 -1.79
N ILE A 2 -7.73 11.55 -1.97
CA ILE A 2 -7.37 10.22 -1.46
C ILE A 2 -6.79 10.40 -0.06
N LEU A 3 -7.36 9.74 0.94
CA LEU A 3 -6.85 9.68 2.30
C LEU A 3 -6.05 8.40 2.47
N VAL A 4 -4.84 8.49 3.00
CA VAL A 4 -3.94 7.33 3.16
C VAL A 4 -3.54 7.19 4.61
N GLY A 5 -3.71 5.99 5.16
CA GLY A 5 -3.28 5.60 6.50
C GLY A 5 -2.43 4.34 6.46
N GLY A 6 -1.59 4.18 7.46
CA GLY A 6 -0.69 3.04 7.61
C GLY A 6 0.75 3.47 7.89
N GLU A 7 1.66 2.52 7.93
CA GLU A 7 3.02 2.75 8.40
C GLU A 7 3.83 3.74 7.57
N ASN A 8 4.70 4.46 8.26
CA ASN A 8 5.86 5.18 7.73
C ASN A 8 7.09 4.78 8.55
N LEU A 9 8.19 4.52 7.89
CA LEU A 9 9.42 4.03 8.53
C LEU A 9 10.66 4.40 7.71
N MET A 10 11.83 4.16 8.29
CA MET A 10 13.09 4.20 7.56
C MET A 10 13.60 2.77 7.36
N ASP A 11 13.81 2.41 6.11
CA ASP A 11 14.56 1.20 5.74
C ASP A 11 16.05 1.48 5.90
N MET A 12 16.69 0.77 6.83
CA MET A 12 18.13 0.81 7.07
C MET A 12 18.78 -0.31 6.27
N ILE A 13 19.20 0.00 5.05
CA ILE A 13 19.74 -0.97 4.09
C ILE A 13 21.24 -1.06 4.25
N GLN A 14 21.77 -2.26 4.51
CA GLN A 14 23.21 -2.47 4.56
C GLN A 14 23.83 -2.32 3.16
N VAL A 15 24.68 -1.32 2.98
CA VAL A 15 25.33 -0.99 1.71
C VAL A 15 26.79 -1.42 1.63
N GLY A 16 27.35 -1.92 2.71
CA GLY A 16 28.74 -2.38 2.79
C GLY A 16 29.31 -2.36 4.19
N ASN A 17 30.64 -2.40 4.29
CA ASN A 17 31.38 -2.30 5.53
C ASN A 17 32.49 -1.24 5.41
N GLN A 18 32.71 -0.50 6.49
CA GLN A 18 33.85 0.42 6.63
C GLN A 18 34.60 0.11 7.92
N ASN A 19 35.88 -0.23 7.85
CA ASN A 19 36.69 -0.60 9.01
C ASN A 19 36.01 -1.68 9.89
N GLU A 20 35.52 -2.75 9.27
CA GLU A 20 34.77 -3.87 9.90
C GLU A 20 33.40 -3.50 10.47
N ASN A 21 32.98 -2.23 10.38
CA ASN A 21 31.64 -1.81 10.81
C ASN A 21 30.66 -1.82 9.62
N ALA A 22 29.46 -2.34 9.81
CA ALA A 22 28.40 -2.29 8.81
C ALA A 22 27.98 -0.85 8.53
N LEU A 23 27.89 -0.50 7.24
CA LEU A 23 27.34 0.77 6.77
C LEU A 23 25.91 0.59 6.33
N PHE A 24 25.03 1.49 6.78
CA PHE A 24 23.63 1.49 6.41
C PHE A 24 23.26 2.80 5.71
N GLU A 25 22.47 2.67 4.64
CA GLU A 25 21.76 3.79 4.03
C GLU A 25 20.34 3.84 4.61
N ALA A 26 19.90 5.02 5.04
CA ALA A 26 18.55 5.23 5.55
C ALA A 26 17.65 5.72 4.42
N VAL A 27 16.65 4.92 4.07
CA VAL A 27 15.73 5.19 2.95
C VAL A 27 14.30 5.28 3.48
N PRO A 28 13.53 6.35 3.15
CA PRO A 28 12.10 6.43 3.49
C PRO A 28 11.30 5.27 2.91
N GLY A 29 10.45 4.64 3.73
CA GLY A 29 9.68 3.46 3.35
C GLY A 29 8.34 3.33 4.08
N GLY A 30 7.67 2.21 3.84
CA GLY A 30 6.32 1.90 4.27
C GLY A 30 5.36 1.87 3.07
N SER A 31 4.57 0.79 2.93
CA SER A 31 3.73 0.62 1.75
C SER A 31 2.68 1.74 1.59
N PRO A 32 1.87 2.09 2.61
CA PRO A 32 0.94 3.22 2.49
C PRO A 32 1.65 4.57 2.30
N TYR A 33 2.82 4.75 2.89
CA TYR A 33 3.65 5.93 2.70
C TYR A 33 4.09 6.08 1.24
N ASN A 34 4.60 5.01 0.64
CA ASN A 34 5.00 4.94 -0.77
C ASN A 34 3.80 5.21 -1.70
N LEU A 35 2.65 4.63 -1.39
CA LEU A 35 1.41 4.86 -2.14
C LEU A 35 1.00 6.33 -2.10
N ALA A 36 1.05 6.97 -0.92
CA ALA A 36 0.71 8.39 -0.78
C ALA A 36 1.62 9.28 -1.65
N MET A 37 2.93 9.01 -1.61
CA MET A 37 3.93 9.69 -2.44
C MET A 37 3.63 9.50 -3.94
N ALA A 38 3.37 8.26 -4.36
CA ALA A 38 3.08 7.94 -5.76
C ALA A 38 1.81 8.65 -6.26
N ALA A 39 0.74 8.63 -5.47
CA ALA A 39 -0.52 9.27 -5.83
C ALA A 39 -0.38 10.82 -5.90
N GLY A 40 0.35 11.42 -4.96
CA GLY A 40 0.59 12.86 -4.97
C GLY A 40 1.39 13.33 -6.18
N ARG A 41 2.43 12.59 -6.57
CA ARG A 41 3.22 12.86 -7.78
C ARG A 41 2.40 12.72 -9.07
N GLN A 42 1.38 11.88 -9.07
CA GLN A 42 0.46 11.70 -10.19
C GLN A 42 -0.67 12.75 -10.25
N GLY A 43 -0.62 13.79 -9.43
CA GLY A 43 -1.42 15.00 -9.61
C GLY A 43 -2.83 14.94 -9.00
N VAL A 44 -3.12 14.02 -8.08
CA VAL A 44 -4.36 14.04 -7.29
C VAL A 44 -4.13 14.60 -5.90
N GLN A 45 -5.19 15.11 -5.26
CA GLN A 45 -5.11 15.53 -3.87
C GLN A 45 -5.00 14.32 -2.95
N VAL A 46 -3.93 14.30 -2.14
CA VAL A 46 -3.64 13.23 -1.17
C VAL A 46 -3.47 13.82 0.22
N GLY A 47 -4.09 13.18 1.21
CA GLY A 47 -3.86 13.43 2.64
C GLY A 47 -3.29 12.20 3.32
N TYR A 48 -2.21 12.35 4.09
CA TYR A 48 -1.60 11.29 4.89
C TYR A 48 -1.93 11.51 6.37
N VAL A 49 -2.63 10.53 7.01
CA VAL A 49 -3.23 10.71 8.35
C VAL A 49 -2.44 10.07 9.49
N THR A 50 -1.45 9.25 9.17
CA THR A 50 -0.64 8.58 10.20
C THR A 50 0.29 9.58 10.88
N PRO A 51 0.47 9.48 12.20
CA PRO A 51 1.46 10.28 12.91
C PRO A 51 2.88 10.09 12.36
N ILE A 52 3.68 11.16 12.36
CA ILE A 52 5.08 11.15 11.95
C ILE A 52 5.92 11.68 13.12
N SER A 53 7.08 11.06 13.37
CA SER A 53 8.01 11.48 14.43
C SER A 53 8.52 12.90 14.21
N GLU A 54 8.85 13.59 15.31
CA GLU A 54 9.57 14.88 15.32
C GLU A 54 11.09 14.71 15.25
N ASP A 55 11.60 13.45 15.20
CA ASP A 55 13.04 13.19 15.04
C ASP A 55 13.53 13.49 13.60
N SER A 56 14.83 13.41 13.38
CA SER A 56 15.45 13.70 12.08
C SER A 56 14.95 12.78 10.95
N ASN A 57 14.65 11.52 11.26
CA ASN A 57 14.08 10.57 10.29
C ASN A 57 12.63 10.97 9.95
N GLY A 58 11.85 11.33 10.96
CA GLY A 58 10.50 11.85 10.75
C GLY A 58 10.46 13.15 9.97
N ASP A 59 11.46 14.03 10.14
CA ASP A 59 11.60 15.23 9.30
C ASP A 59 11.85 14.90 7.84
N GLN A 60 12.68 13.89 7.58
CA GLN A 60 12.92 13.41 6.21
C GLN A 60 11.67 12.79 5.59
N LEU A 61 10.94 11.95 6.35
CA LEU A 61 9.68 11.37 5.92
C LEU A 61 8.66 12.46 5.57
N ALA A 62 8.48 13.45 6.44
CA ALA A 62 7.57 14.55 6.23
C ALA A 62 7.95 15.40 5.00
N ALA A 63 9.22 15.76 4.84
CA ALA A 63 9.72 16.54 3.71
C ALA A 63 9.51 15.81 2.38
N ASN A 64 9.72 14.49 2.33
CA ASN A 64 9.54 13.69 1.13
C ASN A 64 8.06 13.60 0.71
N LEU A 65 7.12 13.45 1.65
CA LEU A 65 5.68 13.51 1.36
C LEU A 65 5.28 14.89 0.84
N LEU A 66 5.71 15.96 1.51
CA LEU A 66 5.41 17.35 1.10
C LEU A 66 5.94 17.65 -0.31
N SER A 67 7.18 17.23 -0.61
CA SER A 67 7.76 17.41 -1.95
C SER A 67 7.05 16.59 -3.04
N SER A 68 6.33 15.55 -2.64
CA SER A 68 5.48 14.73 -3.51
C SER A 68 4.00 15.19 -3.56
N ASN A 69 3.70 16.43 -3.16
CA ASN A 69 2.37 17.05 -3.13
C ASN A 69 1.36 16.36 -2.18
N VAL A 70 1.83 15.73 -1.12
CA VAL A 70 0.99 15.09 -0.10
C VAL A 70 0.77 16.05 1.07
N ARG A 71 -0.49 16.22 1.50
CA ARG A 71 -0.84 16.98 2.71
C ARG A 71 -0.63 16.12 3.95
N LEU A 72 0.13 16.59 4.92
CA LEU A 72 0.27 15.93 6.22
C LEU A 72 -0.93 16.28 7.09
N LEU A 73 -1.80 15.31 7.33
CA LEU A 73 -3.01 15.46 8.16
C LEU A 73 -2.83 14.79 9.53
N GLY A 74 -1.92 13.81 9.63
CA GLY A 74 -1.51 13.22 10.89
C GLY A 74 -0.65 14.18 11.72
N PRO A 75 -0.66 14.05 13.07
CA PRO A 75 0.14 14.90 13.95
C PRO A 75 1.64 14.56 13.83
N ARG A 76 2.49 15.55 14.14
CA ARG A 76 3.89 15.31 14.52
C ARG A 76 3.93 14.97 15.99
N VAL A 77 4.73 13.95 16.37
CA VAL A 77 4.80 13.43 17.74
C VAL A 77 6.26 13.15 18.14
N SER A 78 6.56 13.26 19.44
CA SER A 78 7.92 13.05 19.95
C SER A 78 8.37 11.59 20.04
N ALA A 79 7.47 10.61 19.79
CA ALA A 79 7.86 9.21 19.72
C ALA A 79 8.78 8.95 18.52
N PRO A 80 9.71 7.97 18.61
CA PRO A 80 10.70 7.73 17.56
C PRO A 80 10.09 7.24 16.25
N THR A 81 10.80 7.44 15.14
CA THR A 81 10.48 6.84 13.85
C THR A 81 10.68 5.31 13.89
N SER A 82 9.78 4.56 13.27
CA SER A 82 9.93 3.11 13.04
C SER A 82 11.12 2.83 12.13
N LEU A 83 11.86 1.75 12.41
CA LEU A 83 12.99 1.31 11.59
C LEU A 83 12.77 -0.12 11.09
N ALA A 84 13.12 -0.37 9.85
CA ALA A 84 13.30 -1.70 9.28
C ALA A 84 14.79 -1.89 8.97
N MET A 85 15.45 -2.80 9.70
CA MET A 85 16.85 -3.16 9.42
C MET A 85 16.87 -4.23 8.35
N VAL A 86 17.55 -3.97 7.25
CA VAL A 86 17.72 -4.92 6.14
C VAL A 86 19.18 -5.35 6.12
N ASN A 87 19.45 -6.54 6.66
CA ASN A 87 20.76 -7.16 6.62
C ASN A 87 20.82 -8.12 5.42
N ILE A 88 21.98 -8.18 4.77
CA ILE A 88 22.21 -9.11 3.66
C ILE A 88 23.24 -10.13 4.13
N GLU A 89 22.81 -11.37 4.37
CA GLU A 89 23.67 -12.51 4.71
C GLU A 89 23.69 -13.48 3.54
N ASP A 90 24.87 -13.74 2.99
CA ASP A 90 25.07 -14.61 1.82
C ASP A 90 24.16 -14.27 0.62
N GLY A 91 23.89 -12.97 0.42
CA GLY A 91 23.00 -12.48 -0.65
C GLY A 91 21.49 -12.63 -0.36
N ILE A 92 21.11 -13.10 0.82
CA ILE A 92 19.72 -13.25 1.25
C ILE A 92 19.39 -12.11 2.21
N PRO A 93 18.36 -11.27 1.89
CA PRO A 93 17.93 -10.22 2.81
C PRO A 93 17.19 -10.80 4.02
N SER A 94 17.56 -10.35 5.22
CA SER A 94 16.84 -10.57 6.46
C SER A 94 16.33 -9.25 7.01
N TYR A 95 15.13 -9.26 7.59
CA TYR A 95 14.46 -8.05 8.08
C TYR A 95 14.24 -8.12 9.58
N ALA A 96 14.62 -7.05 10.29
CA ALA A 96 14.26 -6.83 11.68
C ALA A 96 13.56 -5.47 11.82
N PHE A 97 12.38 -5.45 12.43
CA PHE A 97 11.57 -4.24 12.55
C PHE A 97 11.51 -3.74 14.00
N TYR A 98 11.75 -2.46 14.17
CA TYR A 98 11.68 -1.75 15.44
C TYR A 98 10.52 -0.76 15.40
N ARG A 99 9.32 -1.24 15.81
CA ARG A 99 8.06 -0.50 15.72
C ARG A 99 7.38 -0.28 17.08
N GLU A 100 7.90 -0.86 18.16
CA GLU A 100 7.29 -0.71 19.48
C GLU A 100 7.44 0.72 20.02
N GLY A 101 6.32 1.32 20.40
CA GLY A 101 6.29 2.69 20.93
C GLY A 101 6.66 3.79 19.92
N THR A 102 6.62 3.49 18.62
CA THR A 102 6.98 4.44 17.56
C THR A 102 5.81 5.32 17.12
N ALA A 103 6.14 6.42 16.46
CA ALA A 103 5.20 7.48 16.08
C ALA A 103 4.02 6.97 15.25
N GLU A 104 4.27 6.15 14.23
CA GLU A 104 3.23 5.68 13.30
C GLU A 104 2.16 4.79 13.95
N ARG A 105 2.47 4.21 15.13
CA ARG A 105 1.55 3.39 15.92
C ARG A 105 0.71 4.18 16.92
N LEU A 106 0.99 5.47 17.10
CA LEU A 106 0.25 6.33 18.04
C LEU A 106 -1.03 6.92 17.43
N VAL A 107 -1.77 6.10 16.70
CA VAL A 107 -3.06 6.48 16.13
C VAL A 107 -4.17 6.43 17.19
N THR A 108 -5.14 7.33 17.06
CA THR A 108 -6.39 7.29 17.84
C THR A 108 -7.57 7.48 16.92
N LEU A 109 -8.66 6.75 17.18
CA LEU A 109 -9.84 6.78 16.32
C LEU A 109 -10.41 8.20 16.17
N ASP A 110 -10.52 8.95 17.25
CA ASP A 110 -11.05 10.32 17.25
C ASP A 110 -10.28 11.26 16.32
N LYS A 111 -8.93 11.17 16.32
CA LYS A 111 -8.09 11.97 15.43
C LYS A 111 -8.22 11.55 13.97
N LEU A 112 -8.38 10.25 13.71
CA LEU A 112 -8.59 9.75 12.36
C LEU A 112 -9.94 10.22 11.81
N ILE A 113 -11.04 10.10 12.58
CA ILE A 113 -12.40 10.49 12.18
C ILE A 113 -12.48 11.98 11.80
N GLN A 114 -11.74 12.86 12.49
CA GLN A 114 -11.69 14.29 12.16
C GLN A 114 -11.21 14.57 10.73
N ASN A 115 -10.45 13.64 10.13
CA ASN A 115 -9.96 13.74 8.76
C ASN A 115 -10.94 13.20 7.70
N LEU A 116 -12.03 12.54 8.09
CA LEU A 116 -13.10 12.10 7.18
C LEU A 116 -14.04 13.28 6.85
N THR A 117 -13.49 14.24 6.12
CA THR A 117 -14.24 15.41 5.63
C THR A 117 -14.96 15.11 4.31
N GLY A 118 -15.87 15.98 3.88
CA GLY A 118 -16.58 15.83 2.60
C GLY A 118 -15.68 15.84 1.34
N GLU A 119 -14.41 16.19 1.48
CA GLU A 119 -13.43 16.14 0.40
C GLU A 119 -12.86 14.74 0.16
N VAL A 120 -12.96 13.84 1.16
CA VAL A 120 -12.41 12.49 1.09
C VAL A 120 -13.32 11.60 0.25
N ALA A 121 -12.78 11.10 -0.84
CA ALA A 121 -13.50 10.18 -1.73
C ALA A 121 -13.07 8.72 -1.56
N ILE A 122 -11.79 8.49 -1.21
CA ILE A 122 -11.22 7.17 -0.95
C ILE A 122 -10.39 7.22 0.32
N PHE A 123 -10.46 6.16 1.13
CA PHE A 123 -9.50 5.85 2.19
C PHE A 123 -8.73 4.59 1.79
N HIS A 124 -7.40 4.66 1.83
CA HIS A 124 -6.52 3.51 1.60
C HIS A 124 -5.80 3.09 2.86
N ILE A 125 -5.74 1.77 3.09
CA ILE A 125 -5.05 1.11 4.19
C ILE A 125 -4.43 -0.21 3.75
N GLY A 126 -3.37 -0.65 4.43
CA GLY A 126 -2.76 -1.97 4.20
C GLY A 126 -1.52 -2.22 5.00
N SER A 127 -0.81 -3.30 4.65
CA SER A 127 0.52 -3.65 5.12
C SER A 127 0.65 -3.74 6.65
N LEU A 128 1.72 -3.20 7.21
CA LEU A 128 2.12 -3.37 8.62
C LEU A 128 1.14 -2.74 9.62
N ALA A 129 0.34 -1.76 9.20
CA ALA A 129 -0.69 -1.15 10.03
C ALA A 129 -1.76 -2.15 10.50
N LEU A 130 -1.93 -3.27 9.78
CA LEU A 130 -2.95 -4.27 10.06
C LEU A 130 -2.40 -5.53 10.76
N THR A 131 -1.10 -5.59 11.07
CA THR A 131 -0.48 -6.82 11.58
C THR A 131 -0.89 -7.16 13.01
N SER A 132 -0.69 -6.27 13.97
CA SER A 132 -0.95 -6.56 15.39
C SER A 132 -0.99 -5.28 16.22
N GLY A 133 -1.49 -5.40 17.45
CA GLY A 133 -1.55 -4.30 18.43
C GLY A 133 -2.89 -3.56 18.42
N SER A 134 -3.01 -2.59 19.34
CA SER A 134 -4.20 -1.75 19.47
C SER A 134 -4.42 -0.84 18.26
N ASP A 135 -3.33 -0.38 17.65
CA ASP A 135 -3.35 0.41 16.44
C ASP A 135 -4.01 -0.33 15.27
N ALA A 136 -3.73 -1.63 15.09
CA ALA A 136 -4.37 -2.43 14.05
C ALA A 136 -5.90 -2.55 14.25
N SER A 137 -6.38 -2.57 15.49
CA SER A 137 -7.82 -2.57 15.79
C SER A 137 -8.43 -1.19 15.53
N ILE A 138 -7.72 -0.11 15.85
CA ILE A 138 -8.16 1.27 15.54
C ILE A 138 -8.29 1.46 14.02
N TRP A 139 -7.35 0.93 13.22
CA TRP A 139 -7.46 0.99 11.77
C TRP A 139 -8.65 0.19 11.23
N GLU A 140 -8.93 -1.00 11.79
CA GLU A 140 -10.11 -1.80 11.42
C GLU A 140 -11.43 -1.07 11.76
N GLU A 141 -11.50 -0.38 12.91
CA GLU A 141 -12.65 0.48 13.28
C GLU A 141 -12.77 1.68 12.34
N PHE A 142 -11.66 2.33 12.00
CA PHE A 142 -11.66 3.48 11.10
C PHE A 142 -12.13 3.14 9.69
N VAL A 143 -11.88 1.92 9.21
CA VAL A 143 -12.49 1.41 7.97
C VAL A 143 -14.02 1.46 8.06
N GLY A 144 -14.60 1.03 9.17
CA GLY A 144 -16.06 1.12 9.40
C GLY A 144 -16.58 2.55 9.36
N GLU A 145 -15.90 3.46 10.07
CA GLU A 145 -16.27 4.89 10.09
C GLU A 145 -16.20 5.55 8.69
N ALA A 146 -15.20 5.16 7.88
CA ALA A 146 -15.06 5.65 6.51
C ALA A 146 -16.26 5.18 5.65
N MET A 147 -16.62 3.90 5.75
CA MET A 147 -17.76 3.33 5.04
C MET A 147 -19.08 3.98 5.44
N ASP A 148 -19.32 4.20 6.74
CA ASP A 148 -20.53 4.82 7.27
C ASP A 148 -20.71 6.26 6.76
N LYS A 149 -19.59 6.93 6.44
CA LYS A 149 -19.59 8.26 5.80
C LYS A 149 -19.65 8.21 4.27
N GLY A 150 -19.77 7.02 3.67
CA GLY A 150 -19.82 6.84 2.21
C GLY A 150 -18.49 7.04 1.50
N VAL A 151 -17.37 7.02 2.22
CA VAL A 151 -16.02 7.05 1.66
C VAL A 151 -15.70 5.67 1.13
N LYS A 152 -15.20 5.58 -0.12
CA LYS A 152 -14.74 4.32 -0.68
C LYS A 152 -13.48 3.83 0.01
N VAL A 153 -13.43 2.54 0.34
CA VAL A 153 -12.28 1.96 1.03
C VAL A 153 -11.47 1.06 0.09
N SER A 154 -10.18 1.23 0.13
CA SER A 154 -9.21 0.46 -0.65
C SER A 154 -8.24 -0.26 0.28
N LEU A 155 -8.00 -1.54 0.01
CA LEU A 155 -7.13 -2.43 0.78
C LEU A 155 -6.05 -3.04 -0.11
N ASP A 156 -4.80 -2.97 0.36
CA ASP A 156 -3.69 -3.79 -0.11
C ASP A 156 -3.06 -4.48 1.12
N PRO A 157 -3.35 -5.75 1.39
CA PRO A 157 -2.79 -6.45 2.56
C PRO A 157 -1.27 -6.43 2.59
N ASN A 158 -0.62 -6.52 1.43
CA ASN A 158 0.82 -6.43 1.26
C ASN A 158 1.55 -7.19 2.38
N VAL A 159 1.27 -8.49 2.45
CA VAL A 159 1.58 -9.37 3.59
C VAL A 159 3.09 -9.44 3.82
N ARG A 160 3.49 -9.35 5.08
CA ARG A 160 4.88 -9.54 5.51
C ARG A 160 4.93 -10.68 6.53
N PRO A 161 5.02 -11.95 6.09
CA PRO A 161 4.90 -13.12 6.96
C PRO A 161 5.83 -13.10 8.17
N SER A 162 7.05 -12.61 7.99
CA SER A 162 8.07 -12.52 9.07
C SER A 162 7.69 -11.60 10.23
N LEU A 163 6.68 -10.71 10.04
CA LEU A 163 6.21 -9.76 11.06
C LEU A 163 4.89 -10.16 11.71
N ILE A 164 4.30 -11.26 11.27
CA ILE A 164 3.00 -11.69 11.74
C ILE A 164 3.19 -12.76 12.79
N ALA A 165 3.15 -12.35 14.06
CA ALA A 165 3.32 -13.25 15.19
C ALA A 165 2.15 -14.25 15.33
N GLU A 166 0.94 -13.84 14.95
CA GLU A 166 -0.30 -14.63 15.08
C GLU A 166 -0.99 -14.73 13.69
N PRO A 167 -0.53 -15.65 12.82
CA PRO A 167 -0.99 -15.75 11.44
C PRO A 167 -2.51 -15.90 11.29
N ASP A 168 -3.14 -16.70 12.13
CA ASP A 168 -4.58 -16.98 12.02
C ASP A 168 -5.42 -15.76 12.43
N LEU A 169 -5.00 -15.01 13.44
CA LEU A 169 -5.69 -13.76 13.82
C LEU A 169 -5.54 -12.70 12.72
N TYR A 170 -4.36 -12.60 12.11
CA TYR A 170 -4.14 -11.72 10.99
C TYR A 170 -5.01 -12.10 9.78
N ARG A 171 -5.02 -13.38 9.36
CA ARG A 171 -5.88 -13.88 8.28
C ARG A 171 -7.35 -13.56 8.52
N GLN A 172 -7.84 -13.79 9.73
CA GLN A 172 -9.21 -13.48 10.12
C GLN A 172 -9.50 -11.98 9.98
N ARG A 173 -8.58 -11.10 10.42
CA ARG A 173 -8.71 -9.63 10.26
C ARG A 173 -8.79 -9.25 8.78
N ILE A 174 -7.87 -9.73 7.97
CA ILE A 174 -7.84 -9.41 6.54
C ILE A 174 -9.10 -9.94 5.84
N LYS A 175 -9.53 -11.18 6.11
CA LYS A 175 -10.78 -11.73 5.56
C LYS A 175 -12.01 -10.90 5.98
N ARG A 176 -12.10 -10.41 7.23
CA ARG A 176 -13.17 -9.46 7.63
C ARG A 176 -13.12 -8.12 6.87
N LEU A 177 -11.93 -7.58 6.65
CA LEU A 177 -11.76 -6.35 5.87
C LEU A 177 -12.16 -6.56 4.40
N MET A 178 -11.81 -7.70 3.80
CA MET A 178 -12.20 -8.04 2.42
C MET A 178 -13.71 -8.04 2.20
N THR A 179 -14.52 -8.32 3.23
CA THR A 179 -15.99 -8.23 3.15
C THR A 179 -16.52 -6.80 3.18
N LYS A 180 -15.68 -5.82 3.48
CA LYS A 180 -16.08 -4.42 3.72
C LYS A 180 -15.56 -3.45 2.66
N VAL A 181 -14.41 -3.73 2.05
CA VAL A 181 -13.74 -2.79 1.15
C VAL A 181 -14.35 -2.77 -0.24
N ASP A 182 -14.22 -1.63 -0.94
CA ASP A 182 -14.71 -1.44 -2.31
C ASP A 182 -13.67 -1.81 -3.36
N ILE A 183 -12.38 -1.67 -3.02
CA ILE A 183 -11.26 -1.92 -3.91
C ILE A 183 -10.25 -2.78 -3.17
N LEU A 184 -9.95 -3.95 -3.72
CA LEU A 184 -8.95 -4.87 -3.17
C LEU A 184 -7.86 -5.14 -4.21
N LYS A 185 -6.60 -5.02 -3.78
CA LYS A 185 -5.47 -5.53 -4.55
C LYS A 185 -4.68 -6.51 -3.69
N LEU A 186 -4.21 -7.58 -4.31
CA LEU A 186 -3.35 -8.62 -3.73
C LEU A 186 -2.21 -8.92 -4.71
N SER A 187 -1.08 -9.38 -4.22
CA SER A 187 -0.14 -10.16 -5.03
C SER A 187 -0.53 -11.64 -5.04
N ASP A 188 0.01 -12.41 -5.98
CA ASP A 188 -0.11 -13.88 -5.99
C ASP A 188 0.47 -14.50 -4.71
N GLU A 189 1.58 -13.95 -4.19
CA GLU A 189 2.16 -14.36 -2.92
C GLU A 189 1.24 -14.08 -1.72
N ASP A 190 0.62 -12.88 -1.67
CA ASP A 190 -0.35 -12.52 -0.63
C ASP A 190 -1.56 -13.46 -0.66
N LEU A 191 -2.08 -13.74 -1.86
CA LEU A 191 -3.22 -14.62 -2.05
C LEU A 191 -2.93 -16.01 -1.47
N LEU A 192 -1.82 -16.63 -1.87
CA LEU A 192 -1.45 -17.97 -1.40
C LEU A 192 -1.17 -18.01 0.11
N TRP A 193 -0.63 -16.94 0.68
CA TRP A 193 -0.39 -16.87 2.12
C TRP A 193 -1.68 -16.70 2.93
N LEU A 194 -2.63 -15.90 2.44
CA LEU A 194 -3.91 -15.63 3.11
C LEU A 194 -4.86 -16.82 3.02
N PHE A 195 -4.79 -17.58 1.94
CA PHE A 195 -5.63 -18.75 1.65
C PHE A 195 -4.80 -20.04 1.65
N ASN A 196 -4.01 -20.21 2.72
CA ASN A 196 -3.01 -21.26 2.87
C ASN A 196 -3.56 -22.70 2.90
N ASP A 197 -4.87 -22.88 3.08
CA ASP A 197 -5.55 -24.18 3.01
C ASP A 197 -5.90 -24.58 1.56
N SER A 198 -5.79 -23.65 0.61
CA SER A 198 -6.05 -23.90 -0.80
C SER A 198 -4.92 -24.69 -1.44
N VAL A 199 -5.27 -25.66 -2.31
CA VAL A 199 -4.30 -26.57 -2.95
C VAL A 199 -3.50 -25.89 -4.05
N ASP A 200 -4.05 -24.82 -4.66
CA ASP A 200 -3.46 -24.06 -5.77
C ASP A 200 -4.04 -22.64 -5.86
N GLU A 201 -3.47 -21.84 -6.76
CA GLU A 201 -3.90 -20.45 -7.00
C GLU A 201 -5.37 -20.33 -7.42
N ASN A 202 -5.87 -21.24 -8.27
CA ASN A 202 -7.26 -21.20 -8.72
C ASN A 202 -8.24 -21.47 -7.57
N SER A 203 -7.90 -22.40 -6.68
CA SER A 203 -8.68 -22.68 -5.46
C SER A 203 -8.68 -21.47 -4.54
N ALA A 204 -7.52 -20.81 -4.36
CA ALA A 204 -7.39 -19.60 -3.55
C ALA A 204 -8.19 -18.42 -4.15
N LEU A 205 -8.16 -18.25 -5.47
CA LEU A 205 -8.98 -17.25 -6.17
C LEU A 205 -10.48 -17.52 -6.00
N SER A 206 -10.89 -18.78 -6.08
CA SER A 206 -12.30 -19.16 -5.89
C SER A 206 -12.76 -18.85 -4.46
N GLU A 207 -11.93 -19.15 -3.44
CA GLU A 207 -12.22 -18.82 -2.05
C GLU A 207 -12.27 -17.31 -1.83
N LEU A 208 -11.32 -16.55 -2.40
CA LEU A 208 -11.30 -15.09 -2.34
C LEU A 208 -12.61 -14.50 -2.86
N ILE A 209 -13.02 -14.89 -4.05
CA ILE A 209 -14.26 -14.37 -4.68
C ILE A 209 -15.51 -14.77 -3.88
N GLY A 210 -15.48 -15.93 -3.22
CA GLY A 210 -16.56 -16.36 -2.33
C GLY A 210 -16.78 -15.50 -1.09
N ILE A 211 -15.78 -14.71 -0.67
CA ILE A 211 -15.86 -13.89 0.55
C ILE A 211 -15.79 -12.39 0.29
N VAL A 212 -15.18 -11.94 -0.81
CA VAL A 212 -14.97 -10.52 -1.08
C VAL A 212 -16.25 -9.84 -1.58
N ASN A 213 -16.51 -8.63 -1.06
CA ASN A 213 -17.62 -7.78 -1.53
C ASN A 213 -17.12 -6.59 -2.38
N ALA A 214 -15.83 -6.53 -2.68
CA ALA A 214 -15.26 -5.41 -3.42
C ALA A 214 -15.77 -5.33 -4.86
N ASP A 215 -16.07 -4.13 -5.32
CA ASP A 215 -16.43 -3.84 -6.70
C ASP A 215 -15.26 -4.04 -7.68
N ILE A 216 -14.03 -3.86 -7.17
CA ILE A 216 -12.78 -4.05 -7.92
C ILE A 216 -11.86 -4.96 -7.12
N VAL A 217 -11.49 -6.10 -7.73
CA VAL A 217 -10.47 -7.01 -7.19
C VAL A 217 -9.36 -7.16 -8.23
N ILE A 218 -8.13 -6.91 -7.81
CA ILE A 218 -6.94 -6.97 -8.66
C ILE A 218 -5.94 -7.95 -8.04
N LEU A 219 -5.41 -8.86 -8.84
CA LEU A 219 -4.28 -9.71 -8.51
C LEU A 219 -3.08 -9.29 -9.36
N THR A 220 -1.97 -8.94 -8.71
CA THR A 220 -0.70 -8.65 -9.39
C THR A 220 0.21 -9.88 -9.34
N GLN A 221 0.90 -10.17 -10.46
CA GLN A 221 1.76 -11.35 -10.64
C GLN A 221 3.15 -10.97 -11.15
N GLY A 222 3.66 -9.82 -10.69
CA GLY A 222 4.97 -9.30 -11.07
C GLY A 222 5.13 -9.16 -12.59
N SER A 223 6.16 -9.77 -13.14
CA SER A 223 6.46 -9.71 -14.59
C SER A 223 5.45 -10.44 -15.48
N LYS A 224 4.57 -11.26 -14.91
CA LYS A 224 3.47 -11.90 -15.66
C LYS A 224 2.32 -10.93 -15.93
N GLY A 225 2.22 -9.83 -15.18
CA GLY A 225 1.15 -8.85 -15.33
C GLY A 225 0.16 -8.84 -14.17
N SER A 226 -1.11 -8.67 -14.46
CA SER A 226 -2.17 -8.59 -13.47
C SER A 226 -3.51 -9.12 -13.98
N LEU A 227 -4.35 -9.55 -13.03
CA LEU A 227 -5.71 -9.97 -13.27
C LEU A 227 -6.67 -8.95 -12.65
N ILE A 228 -7.84 -8.76 -13.28
CA ILE A 228 -8.95 -8.01 -12.68
C ILE A 228 -10.22 -8.84 -12.75
N TRP A 229 -10.97 -8.90 -11.64
CA TRP A 229 -12.28 -9.54 -11.59
C TRP A 229 -13.36 -8.67 -12.20
N HIS A 230 -14.18 -9.25 -13.10
CA HIS A 230 -15.28 -8.58 -13.76
C HIS A 230 -16.34 -9.59 -14.26
N TYR A 231 -17.59 -9.44 -13.83
CA TYR A 231 -18.72 -10.31 -14.22
C TYR A 231 -18.37 -11.81 -14.17
N ASP A 232 -18.06 -12.29 -12.98
CA ASP A 232 -17.76 -13.71 -12.70
C ASP A 232 -16.57 -14.30 -13.47
N ASN A 233 -15.70 -13.46 -14.02
CA ASN A 233 -14.48 -13.88 -14.72
C ASN A 233 -13.26 -13.02 -14.34
N TRP A 234 -12.09 -13.67 -14.35
CA TRP A 234 -10.81 -13.01 -14.32
C TRP A 234 -10.35 -12.64 -15.73
N TYR A 235 -9.89 -11.42 -15.89
CA TYR A 235 -9.33 -10.92 -17.15
C TYR A 235 -7.88 -10.50 -16.93
N GLU A 236 -7.01 -10.97 -17.82
CA GLU A 236 -5.57 -10.70 -17.77
C GLU A 236 -5.22 -9.38 -18.46
N ALA A 237 -4.22 -8.70 -17.89
CA ALA A 237 -3.49 -7.63 -18.53
C ALA A 237 -1.98 -7.90 -18.41
N PRO A 238 -1.21 -7.78 -19.50
CA PRO A 238 0.23 -8.02 -19.46
C PRO A 238 0.94 -6.98 -18.60
N ALA A 239 2.10 -7.33 -18.08
CA ALA A 239 3.00 -6.34 -17.48
C ALA A 239 3.43 -5.29 -18.53
N TYR A 240 3.63 -4.06 -18.08
CA TYR A 240 4.25 -3.05 -18.94
C TYR A 240 5.76 -3.33 -19.03
N PRO A 241 6.37 -3.26 -20.22
CA PRO A 241 7.80 -3.52 -20.37
C PRO A 241 8.65 -2.57 -19.51
N VAL A 242 9.62 -3.11 -18.80
CA VAL A 242 10.63 -2.33 -18.06
C VAL A 242 11.82 -2.10 -18.98
N GLY A 243 12.20 -0.83 -19.21
CA GLY A 243 13.33 -0.51 -20.08
C GLY A 243 14.66 -0.99 -19.52
N LYS A 244 14.96 -0.63 -18.28
CA LYS A 244 16.14 -1.10 -17.53
C LYS A 244 15.76 -1.29 -16.07
N LEU A 245 15.66 -2.53 -15.64
CA LEU A 245 15.38 -2.86 -14.25
C LEU A 245 16.52 -2.36 -13.33
N SER A 246 16.18 -1.52 -12.36
CA SER A 246 17.06 -1.03 -11.31
C SER A 246 16.68 -1.61 -9.95
N ASP A 247 15.40 -1.50 -9.58
CA ASP A 247 14.87 -1.94 -8.29
C ASP A 247 13.38 -2.29 -8.42
N THR A 248 12.87 -3.16 -7.56
CA THR A 248 11.43 -3.51 -7.50
C THR A 248 10.71 -2.91 -6.30
N VAL A 249 11.43 -2.23 -5.41
CA VAL A 249 10.86 -1.60 -4.21
C VAL A 249 9.81 -0.57 -4.61
N GLY A 250 8.63 -0.64 -3.95
CA GLY A 250 7.52 0.28 -4.20
C GLY A 250 6.76 0.06 -5.50
N ALA A 251 7.08 -0.98 -6.31
CA ALA A 251 6.35 -1.26 -7.55
C ALA A 251 4.87 -1.57 -7.29
N GLY A 252 4.56 -2.41 -6.30
CA GLY A 252 3.19 -2.73 -5.88
C GLY A 252 2.44 -1.51 -5.34
N ASP A 253 3.13 -0.70 -4.53
CA ASP A 253 2.58 0.53 -3.95
C ASP A 253 2.26 1.56 -5.04
N THR A 254 3.19 1.73 -6.01
CA THR A 254 3.01 2.60 -7.18
C THR A 254 1.86 2.11 -8.07
N PHE A 255 1.76 0.80 -8.29
CA PHE A 255 0.65 0.19 -9.03
C PHE A 255 -0.69 0.53 -8.37
N MET A 256 -0.82 0.26 -7.06
CA MET A 256 -2.05 0.52 -6.33
C MET A 256 -2.39 2.02 -6.27
N ALA A 257 -1.39 2.89 -6.04
CA ALA A 257 -1.57 4.34 -6.12
C ALA A 257 -2.17 4.75 -7.47
N SER A 258 -1.63 4.20 -8.57
CA SER A 258 -2.06 4.51 -9.92
C SER A 258 -3.48 4.03 -10.22
N VAL A 259 -3.89 2.88 -9.64
CA VAL A 259 -5.30 2.44 -9.67
C VAL A 259 -6.20 3.52 -9.05
N LEU A 260 -5.88 3.98 -7.84
CA LEU A 260 -6.69 4.98 -7.13
C LEU A 260 -6.69 6.34 -7.86
N VAL A 261 -5.55 6.75 -8.41
CA VAL A 261 -5.41 7.97 -9.21
C VAL A 261 -6.28 7.90 -10.46
N TRP A 262 -6.20 6.79 -11.21
CA TRP A 262 -6.98 6.60 -12.42
C TRP A 262 -8.49 6.65 -12.15
N LEU A 263 -8.95 5.96 -11.10
CA LEU A 263 -10.35 5.97 -10.67
C LEU A 263 -10.82 7.38 -10.28
N THR A 264 -9.97 8.14 -9.61
CA THR A 264 -10.27 9.51 -9.17
C THR A 264 -10.37 10.46 -10.36
N LYS A 265 -9.38 10.43 -11.27
CA LYS A 265 -9.32 11.33 -12.44
C LYS A 265 -10.43 11.09 -13.47
N ASN A 266 -10.85 9.84 -13.61
CA ASN A 266 -11.87 9.45 -14.58
C ASN A 266 -13.29 9.40 -13.98
N GLU A 267 -13.50 9.98 -12.78
CA GLU A 267 -14.79 10.09 -12.10
C GLU A 267 -15.52 8.75 -11.90
N ASN A 268 -14.76 7.65 -11.86
CA ASN A 268 -15.33 6.30 -11.77
C ASN A 268 -15.70 5.84 -10.36
N LEU A 269 -15.34 6.60 -9.32
CA LEU A 269 -15.55 6.20 -7.92
C LEU A 269 -17.02 5.98 -7.55
N LYS A 270 -17.93 6.71 -8.17
CA LYS A 270 -19.39 6.55 -7.92
C LYS A 270 -20.01 5.36 -8.66
N ARG A 271 -19.27 4.70 -9.53
CA ARG A 271 -19.75 3.66 -10.43
C ARG A 271 -18.80 2.46 -10.51
N LEU A 272 -18.13 2.12 -9.42
CA LEU A 272 -17.11 1.05 -9.41
C LEU A 272 -17.66 -0.28 -9.95
N SER A 273 -18.86 -0.68 -9.53
CA SER A 273 -19.51 -1.94 -9.95
C SER A 273 -19.89 -1.98 -11.43
N VAL A 274 -20.02 -0.82 -12.08
CA VAL A 274 -20.48 -0.74 -13.49
C VAL A 274 -19.41 -0.22 -14.46
N ILE A 275 -18.14 -0.12 -14.02
CA ILE A 275 -17.02 0.23 -14.89
C ILE A 275 -16.87 -0.82 -15.98
N GLU A 276 -16.91 -0.40 -17.24
CA GLU A 276 -16.78 -1.28 -18.39
C GLU A 276 -15.42 -2.02 -18.40
N LEU A 277 -15.39 -3.23 -18.94
CA LEU A 277 -14.16 -4.04 -19.02
C LEU A 277 -13.02 -3.31 -19.74
N LYS A 278 -13.33 -2.56 -20.81
CA LYS A 278 -12.31 -1.77 -21.52
C LYS A 278 -11.64 -0.77 -20.58
N ALA A 279 -12.44 0.00 -19.82
CA ALA A 279 -11.94 0.98 -18.87
C ALA A 279 -11.11 0.34 -17.74
N LYS A 280 -11.50 -0.88 -17.28
CA LYS A 280 -10.70 -1.65 -16.31
C LYS A 280 -9.34 -2.07 -16.89
N LYS A 281 -9.29 -2.45 -18.17
CA LYS A 281 -8.02 -2.77 -18.85
C LYS A 281 -7.15 -1.53 -19.03
N ASP A 282 -7.74 -0.39 -19.39
CA ASP A 282 -7.02 0.88 -19.50
C ASP A 282 -6.45 1.31 -18.13
N LEU A 283 -7.20 1.09 -17.04
CA LEU A 283 -6.75 1.27 -15.65
C LEU A 283 -5.53 0.40 -15.33
N LEU A 284 -5.60 -0.91 -15.64
CA LEU A 284 -4.48 -1.82 -15.37
C LEU A 284 -3.23 -1.44 -16.19
N TYR A 285 -3.41 -1.04 -17.44
CA TYR A 285 -2.31 -0.58 -18.30
C TYR A 285 -1.63 0.66 -17.71
N TYR A 286 -2.42 1.66 -17.27
CA TYR A 286 -1.90 2.86 -16.62
C TYR A 286 -1.13 2.52 -15.34
N ALA A 287 -1.67 1.66 -14.50
CA ALA A 287 -1.04 1.23 -13.25
C ALA A 287 0.24 0.44 -13.52
N ALA A 288 0.24 -0.47 -14.50
CA ALA A 288 1.42 -1.24 -14.89
C ALA A 288 2.53 -0.35 -15.47
N LYS A 289 2.19 0.68 -16.27
CA LYS A 289 3.16 1.66 -16.79
C LYS A 289 3.84 2.41 -15.63
N ALA A 290 3.07 2.89 -14.67
CA ALA A 290 3.62 3.60 -13.52
C ALA A 290 4.54 2.71 -12.66
N ALA A 291 4.13 1.47 -12.39
CA ALA A 291 4.96 0.50 -11.66
C ALA A 291 6.26 0.17 -12.41
N SER A 292 6.20 0.02 -13.73
CA SER A 292 7.38 -0.22 -14.58
C SER A 292 8.37 0.94 -14.49
N LEU A 293 7.91 2.20 -14.62
CA LEU A 293 8.76 3.38 -14.50
C LEU A 293 9.36 3.55 -13.10
N ASN A 294 8.67 3.10 -12.03
CA ASN A 294 9.26 3.01 -10.70
C ASN A 294 10.41 1.99 -10.69
N CYS A 295 10.24 0.83 -11.31
CA CYS A 295 11.26 -0.21 -11.34
C CYS A 295 12.53 0.18 -12.12
N GLU A 296 12.50 1.21 -12.94
CA GLU A 296 13.68 1.75 -13.64
C GLU A 296 14.56 2.64 -12.76
N LYS A 297 14.10 2.98 -11.56
CA LYS A 297 14.77 3.87 -10.60
C LYS A 297 15.16 3.08 -9.35
N GLN A 298 16.16 3.56 -8.61
CA GLN A 298 16.57 2.96 -7.35
C GLN A 298 15.60 3.32 -6.23
N GLY A 299 15.25 2.36 -5.38
CA GLY A 299 14.29 2.48 -4.28
C GLY A 299 12.89 2.80 -4.76
N CYS A 300 12.00 3.17 -3.85
CA CYS A 300 10.67 3.64 -4.21
C CYS A 300 10.73 5.08 -4.76
N ASN A 301 10.71 5.20 -6.08
CA ASN A 301 10.78 6.49 -6.78
C ASN A 301 9.75 6.57 -7.90
N PRO A 302 8.45 6.64 -7.56
CA PRO A 302 7.36 6.60 -8.50
C PRO A 302 7.41 7.77 -9.49
N PRO A 303 6.86 7.58 -10.71
CA PRO A 303 6.86 8.59 -11.74
C PRO A 303 5.97 9.78 -11.38
N TRP A 304 6.34 10.95 -11.91
CA TRP A 304 5.48 12.12 -11.95
C TRP A 304 4.43 12.00 -13.06
N GLU A 305 3.35 12.80 -12.96
CA GLU A 305 2.26 12.79 -13.93
C GLU A 305 2.74 12.96 -15.38
N ASN A 306 3.68 13.88 -15.60
CA ASN A 306 4.23 14.17 -16.95
C ASN A 306 5.05 13.01 -17.53
N GLU A 307 5.54 12.07 -16.72
CA GLU A 307 6.24 10.85 -17.18
C GLU A 307 5.24 9.76 -17.63
N LEU A 308 3.97 9.91 -17.27
CA LEU A 308 2.89 8.95 -17.59
C LEU A 308 2.05 9.36 -18.83
N LEU A 309 2.18 10.58 -19.29
CA LEU A 309 1.50 11.11 -20.48
C LEU A 309 2.22 10.67 -21.81
#